data_7f573675176fdff3a069400531af1d25
#
_entry.id   7f573675176fdff3a069400531af1d25
#
_cell.length_a   1.000
_cell.length_b   1.000
_cell.length_c   1.000
_cell.angle_alpha   90.00
_cell.angle_beta   90.00
_cell.angle_gamma   90.00
#
_symmetry.space_group_name_H-M   'P 1'
#
loop_
_entity.id
_entity.type
_entity.pdbx_description
1 polymer ?
#
loop_
_entity_poly.entity_id
_entity_poly.type
_entity_poly.pdbx_seq_one_letter_code
_entity_poly.pdbx_strand_id
1 'polypeptide(L)'
;MKKTVIENLFPTPIYMTNMDRTFTKQELQFVDKQKNHCVKNEGNINTKDNYILNRKEFKNIKNFLDQCCKDYLEKIISPKNNIELYITQSW
;
A
#
# COMPACT_ATOMS: atom_id res chain seq x y z
N MET A 1 3.62 -13.11 -0.56
CA MET A 1 3.81 -12.58 -1.93
C MET A 1 4.12 -13.72 -2.87
N LYS A 2 3.33 -13.85 -3.90
CA LYS A 2 3.49 -14.92 -4.87
C LYS A 2 4.37 -14.55 -6.04
N LYS A 3 4.33 -13.29 -6.46
CA LYS A 3 4.99 -12.86 -7.69
C LYS A 3 5.51 -11.44 -7.52
N THR A 4 6.79 -11.28 -7.73
CA THR A 4 7.44 -9.96 -7.70
C THR A 4 8.12 -9.72 -9.03
N VAL A 5 7.85 -8.58 -9.61
CA VAL A 5 8.47 -8.16 -10.87
C VAL A 5 9.18 -6.83 -10.63
N ILE A 6 10.42 -6.75 -11.12
CA ILE A 6 11.22 -5.52 -11.06
C ILE A 6 11.59 -5.15 -12.49
N GLU A 7 11.17 -3.97 -12.90
CA GLU A 7 11.47 -3.46 -14.24
C GLU A 7 12.17 -2.10 -14.15
N ASN A 8 13.05 -1.86 -15.10
CA ASN A 8 13.75 -0.59 -15.22
C ASN A 8 13.23 0.18 -16.41
N LEU A 9 12.61 1.33 -16.14
CA LEU A 9 12.11 2.22 -17.17
C LEU A 9 12.84 3.56 -17.09
N PHE A 10 13.62 3.90 -18.15
CA PHE A 10 14.30 5.18 -18.37
C PHE A 10 15.32 5.62 -17.31
N PRO A 11 16.17 4.93 -16.80
CA PRO A 11 16.35 3.64 -16.15
C PRO A 11 15.75 3.56 -14.75
N THR A 12 14.62 4.17 -14.51
CA THR A 12 13.93 4.16 -13.20
C THR A 12 13.34 2.77 -12.95
N PRO A 13 13.71 2.10 -11.86
CA PRO A 13 13.14 0.79 -11.54
C PRO A 13 11.70 0.91 -11.03
N ILE A 14 10.89 -0.08 -11.40
CA ILE A 14 9.52 -0.20 -10.92
C ILE A 14 9.38 -1.55 -10.22
N TYR A 15 8.88 -1.52 -8.99
CA TYR A 15 8.60 -2.70 -8.21
C TYR A 15 7.11 -3.07 -8.38
N MET A 16 6.86 -4.30 -8.76
CA MET A 16 5.49 -4.80 -8.94
C MET A 16 5.36 -6.15 -8.25
N THR A 17 4.26 -6.36 -7.55
CA THR A 17 3.94 -7.63 -6.92
C THR A 17 2.42 -7.70 -6.69
N ASN A 18 1.95 -8.84 -6.23
CA ASN A 18 0.54 -9.00 -5.89
C ASN A 18 0.40 -9.90 -4.67
N MET A 19 -0.71 -9.75 -3.96
CA MET A 19 -1.03 -10.62 -2.84
C MET A 19 -1.47 -11.99 -3.35
N ASP A 20 -1.30 -13.00 -2.49
CA ASP A 20 -1.69 -14.38 -2.81
C ASP A 20 -3.19 -14.64 -2.68
N ARG A 21 -3.97 -13.61 -2.41
CA ARG A 21 -5.40 -13.73 -2.18
C ARG A 21 -6.15 -12.49 -2.68
N THR A 22 -7.44 -12.64 -2.84
CA THR A 22 -8.35 -11.52 -3.08
C THR A 22 -8.69 -10.83 -1.77
N PHE A 23 -9.36 -9.68 -1.84
CA PHE A 23 -9.84 -8.99 -0.65
C PHE A 23 -10.82 -9.86 0.13
N THR A 24 -10.74 -9.80 1.46
CA THR A 24 -11.72 -10.47 2.32
C THR A 24 -13.03 -9.69 2.31
N LYS A 25 -14.10 -10.36 2.76
CA LYS A 25 -15.41 -9.72 2.89
C LYS A 25 -15.37 -8.53 3.85
N GLN A 26 -14.64 -8.65 4.96
CA GLN A 26 -14.48 -7.56 5.93
C GLN A 26 -13.76 -6.37 5.32
N GLU A 27 -12.73 -6.60 4.53
CA GLU A 27 -11.99 -5.54 3.85
C GLU A 27 -12.87 -4.81 2.85
N LEU A 28 -13.67 -5.56 2.06
CA LEU A 28 -14.59 -4.97 1.10
C LEU A 28 -15.69 -4.17 1.80
N GLN A 29 -16.20 -4.66 2.92
CA GLN A 29 -17.20 -3.93 3.71
C GLN A 29 -16.61 -2.63 4.27
N PHE A 30 -15.38 -2.65 4.72
CA PHE A 30 -14.70 -1.46 5.20
C PHE A 30 -14.56 -0.42 4.09
N VAL A 31 -14.13 -0.83 2.89
CA VAL A 31 -14.04 0.07 1.73
C VAL A 31 -15.40 0.65 1.39
N ASP A 32 -16.45 -0.17 1.42
CA ASP A 32 -17.81 0.27 1.10
C ASP A 32 -18.30 1.34 2.08
N LYS A 33 -17.98 1.19 3.37
CA LYS A 33 -18.31 2.20 4.38
C LYS A 33 -17.63 3.54 4.11
N GLN A 34 -16.44 3.53 3.53
CA GLN A 34 -15.70 4.77 3.26
C GLN A 34 -16.40 5.65 2.23
N LYS A 35 -17.26 5.10 1.38
CA LYS A 35 -18.04 5.88 0.42
C LYS A 35 -18.90 6.97 1.06
N ASN A 36 -19.32 6.76 2.31
CA ASN A 36 -20.15 7.70 3.05
C ASN A 36 -19.32 8.75 3.82
N HIS A 37 -18.01 8.65 3.77
CA HIS A 37 -17.09 9.50 4.53
C HIS A 37 -15.96 10.02 3.62
N CYS A 38 -16.36 10.67 2.53
CA CYS A 38 -15.43 11.21 1.55
C CYS A 38 -15.43 12.72 1.56
N VAL A 39 -14.31 13.30 1.14
CA VAL A 39 -14.13 14.74 0.96
C VAL A 39 -13.95 15.02 -0.52
N LYS A 40 -14.69 16.01 -1.01
CA LYS A 40 -14.49 16.51 -2.38
C LYS A 40 -13.35 17.51 -2.40
N ASN A 41 -12.41 17.28 -3.29
CA ASN A 41 -11.34 18.22 -3.59
C ASN A 41 -11.49 18.70 -5.04
N GLU A 42 -10.75 19.74 -5.41
CA GLU A 42 -10.68 20.12 -6.80
C GLU A 42 -9.99 19.01 -7.59
N GLY A 43 -10.72 18.41 -8.52
CA GLY A 43 -10.20 17.36 -9.40
C GLY A 43 -10.29 15.92 -8.88
N ASN A 44 -10.60 15.70 -7.59
CA ASN A 44 -10.77 14.33 -7.08
C ASN A 44 -11.66 14.25 -5.85
N ILE A 45 -11.91 13.02 -5.43
CA ILE A 45 -12.61 12.71 -4.17
C ILE A 45 -11.74 11.71 -3.44
N ASN A 46 -11.49 11.95 -2.15
CA ASN A 46 -10.75 11.03 -1.32
C ASN A 46 -11.48 10.77 0.00
N THR A 47 -11.07 9.73 0.71
CA THR A 47 -11.65 9.43 2.02
C THR A 47 -11.30 10.54 3.01
N LYS A 48 -12.21 10.81 3.94
CA LYS A 48 -11.98 11.75 5.05
C LYS A 48 -10.88 11.23 5.97
N ASP A 49 -10.83 9.91 6.18
CA ASP A 49 -9.79 9.25 6.98
C ASP A 49 -8.52 9.14 6.13
N ASN A 50 -7.44 9.77 6.56
CA ASN A 50 -6.13 9.75 5.89
C ASN A 50 -5.22 8.66 6.44
N TYR A 51 -5.75 7.72 7.21
CA TYR A 51 -4.99 6.64 7.86
C TYR A 51 -5.72 5.31 7.76
N ILE A 52 -6.36 5.04 6.62
CA ILE A 52 -7.20 3.84 6.45
C ILE A 52 -6.42 2.54 6.67
N LEU A 53 -5.14 2.51 6.30
CA LEU A 53 -4.31 1.33 6.50
C LEU A 53 -3.99 1.06 7.97
N ASN A 54 -4.17 2.04 8.86
CA ASN A 54 -3.97 1.86 10.29
C ASN A 54 -5.19 1.28 10.99
N ARG A 55 -6.28 1.08 10.27
CA ARG A 55 -7.50 0.51 10.85
C ARG A 55 -7.40 -1.00 10.91
N LYS A 56 -8.05 -1.59 11.93
CA LYS A 56 -7.96 -3.04 12.18
C LYS A 56 -8.39 -3.88 10.98
N GLU A 57 -9.36 -3.38 10.21
CA GLU A 57 -9.88 -4.09 9.03
C GLU A 57 -8.84 -4.28 7.94
N PHE A 58 -7.84 -3.38 7.88
CA PHE A 58 -6.78 -3.42 6.87
C PHE A 58 -5.44 -3.89 7.42
N LYS A 59 -5.42 -4.48 8.61
CA LYS A 59 -4.18 -4.94 9.24
C LYS A 59 -3.36 -5.85 8.33
N ASN A 60 -4.00 -6.81 7.69
CA ASN A 60 -3.29 -7.78 6.84
C ASN A 60 -2.79 -7.12 5.55
N ILE A 61 -3.56 -6.20 4.99
CA ILE A 61 -3.14 -5.42 3.81
C ILE A 61 -1.94 -4.56 4.17
N LYS A 62 -1.99 -3.87 5.31
CA LYS A 62 -0.87 -3.03 5.76
C LYS A 62 0.39 -3.86 5.96
N ASN A 63 0.27 -5.02 6.60
CA ASN A 63 1.41 -5.92 6.81
C ASN A 63 2.03 -6.35 5.47
N PHE A 64 1.21 -6.65 4.48
CA PHE A 64 1.69 -6.98 3.13
C PHE A 64 2.44 -5.79 2.52
N LEU A 65 1.89 -4.59 2.61
CA LEU A 65 2.52 -3.39 2.05
C LEU A 65 3.82 -3.05 2.77
N ASP A 66 3.87 -3.20 4.09
CA ASP A 66 5.10 -3.01 4.86
C ASP A 66 6.19 -3.99 4.41
N GLN A 67 5.81 -5.23 4.12
CA GLN A 67 6.75 -6.22 3.59
C GLN A 67 7.22 -5.85 2.18
N CYS A 68 6.34 -5.30 1.35
CA CYS A 68 6.70 -4.80 0.02
C CYS A 68 7.70 -3.66 0.11
N CYS A 69 7.52 -2.73 1.04
CA CYS A 69 8.46 -1.62 1.26
C CYS A 69 9.84 -2.15 1.65
N LYS A 70 9.88 -3.14 2.52
CA LYS A 70 11.12 -3.77 2.95
C LYS A 70 11.82 -4.48 1.79
N ASP A 71 11.05 -5.21 1.00
CA ASP A 71 11.57 -5.91 -0.18
C ASP A 71 12.10 -4.93 -1.23
N TYR A 72 11.39 -3.82 -1.43
CA TYR A 72 11.83 -2.74 -2.32
C TYR A 72 13.17 -2.17 -1.88
N LEU A 73 13.32 -1.87 -0.59
CA LEU A 73 14.58 -1.37 -0.05
C LEU A 73 15.73 -2.34 -0.31
N GLU A 74 15.52 -3.61 -0.03
CA GLU A 74 16.57 -4.62 -0.19
C GLU A 74 16.97 -4.83 -1.64
N LYS A 75 16.01 -4.87 -2.56
CA LYS A 75 16.25 -5.25 -3.96
C LYS A 75 16.61 -4.06 -4.87
N ILE A 76 16.07 -2.89 -4.59
CA ILE A 76 16.19 -1.72 -5.46
C ILE A 76 17.20 -0.72 -4.90
N ILE A 77 17.01 -0.34 -3.64
CA ILE A 77 17.84 0.70 -3.01
C ILE A 77 19.13 0.14 -2.46
N SER A 78 19.08 -1.05 -1.85
CA SER A 78 20.23 -1.72 -1.23
C SER A 78 21.03 -0.76 -0.33
N PRO A 79 20.41 -0.14 0.67
CA PRO A 79 21.06 0.89 1.46
C PRO A 79 22.20 0.33 2.28
N LYS A 80 23.27 1.13 2.44
CA LYS A 80 24.42 0.77 3.27
C LYS A 80 24.13 0.85 4.75
N ASN A 81 23.19 1.71 5.13
CA ASN A 81 22.76 1.90 6.52
C ASN A 81 21.43 1.21 6.75
N ASN A 82 21.16 0.93 8.02
CA ASN A 82 19.87 0.35 8.40
C ASN A 82 18.80 1.44 8.36
N ILE A 83 18.04 1.47 7.28
CA ILE A 83 16.91 2.39 7.10
C ILE A 83 15.62 1.62 6.87
N GLU A 84 14.50 2.25 7.17
CA GLU A 84 13.16 1.68 6.98
C GLU A 84 12.26 2.66 6.25
N LEU A 85 11.28 2.11 5.54
CA LEU A 85 10.19 2.88 4.94
C LEU A 85 8.92 2.57 5.71
N TYR A 86 8.12 3.60 6.02
CA TYR A 86 6.78 3.37 6.56
C TYR A 86 5.76 4.24 5.87
N ILE A 87 4.53 3.73 5.92
CA ILE A 87 3.39 4.42 5.34
C ILE A 87 2.94 5.48 6.34
N THR A 88 2.97 6.74 5.93
CA THR A 88 2.58 7.85 6.78
C THR A 88 1.12 8.22 6.61
N GLN A 89 0.59 8.09 5.41
CA GLN A 89 -0.80 8.40 5.10
C GLN A 89 -1.36 7.41 4.08
N SER A 90 -2.67 7.20 4.15
CA SER A 90 -3.37 6.32 3.22
C SER A 90 -4.84 6.73 3.11
N TRP A 91 -5.34 6.80 1.89
CA TRP A 91 -6.74 7.19 1.63
C TRP A 91 -7.24 6.55 0.34
#